data_9bf6082f329e31456d25e0b4953ded8b
#
_entry.id   9bf6082f329e31456d25e0b4953ded8b
#
_cell.length_a   1.000
_cell.length_b   1.000
_cell.length_c   1.000
_cell.angle_alpha   90.00
_cell.angle_beta   90.00
_cell.angle_gamma   90.00
#
_symmetry.space_group_name_H-M   'P 1'
#
loop_
_entity.id
_entity.type
_entity.pdbx_description
1 polymer ?
#
loop_
_entity_poly.entity_id
_entity_poly.type
_entity_poly.pdbx_seq_one_letter_code
_entity_poly.pdbx_strand_id
1 'polypeptide(L)'
;MPKGGQKMLDLEQFTGSEQNFITSLGIDIEVITEGVKYLIENTDIKQALNVIFASIQANPTMQDEGFLVIRLIQEPKRIFVKIEDGNDNILDSFPLDKIELPKEQLDLWYVNNTLLLPSEY
;
A
#
# COMPACT_ATOMS: atom_id res chain seq x y z
N MET A 1 -8.47 16.86 18.84
CA MET A 1 -8.56 16.72 18.28
C MET A 1 -8.83 16.89 17.62
N PRO A 2 -8.36 16.91 17.27
CA PRO A 2 -8.45 16.99 16.55
C PRO A 2 -8.65 16.84 15.94
N LYS A 3 -8.77 16.63 16.07
CA LYS A 3 -8.73 16.48 15.34
C LYS A 3 -8.80 16.92 14.34
N GLY A 4 -9.42 16.98 14.49
CA GLY A 4 -9.42 17.23 13.10
C GLY A 4 -8.08 17.18 12.43
N GLY A 5 -7.11 17.25 13.14
CA GLY A 5 -5.78 17.14 12.60
C GLY A 5 -5.51 15.76 12.04
N GLN A 6 -4.50 15.68 11.24
CA GLN A 6 -4.04 14.42 10.70
C GLN A 6 -3.49 13.56 11.82
N LYS A 7 -3.94 12.34 11.86
CA LYS A 7 -3.46 11.41 12.87
C LYS A 7 -2.09 10.87 12.46
N MET A 8 -1.12 11.00 13.35
CA MET A 8 0.21 10.48 13.14
C MET A 8 0.28 9.04 13.62
N LEU A 9 0.42 8.12 12.70
CA LEU A 9 0.54 6.70 13.04
C LEU A 9 2.01 6.32 13.12
N ASP A 10 2.35 5.55 14.14
CA ASP A 10 3.70 5.04 14.33
C ASP A 10 3.83 3.71 13.60
N LEU A 11 4.29 3.75 12.37
CA LEU A 11 4.47 2.55 11.57
C LEU A 11 5.81 1.86 11.85
N GLU A 12 6.73 2.53 12.52
CA GLU A 12 8.04 1.97 12.79
C GLU A 12 8.01 0.90 13.87
N GLN A 13 6.90 0.80 14.60
CA GLN A 13 6.73 -0.27 15.56
C GLN A 13 6.64 -1.64 14.89
N PHE A 14 6.34 -1.69 13.61
CA PHE A 14 6.18 -2.94 12.89
C PHE A 14 7.51 -3.33 12.22
N THR A 15 8.17 -4.31 12.81
CA THR A 15 9.45 -4.81 12.31
C THR A 15 9.42 -6.33 12.34
N GLY A 16 9.41 -6.95 11.15
CA GLY A 16 9.44 -8.39 11.07
C GLY A 16 8.19 -9.06 11.63
N SER A 17 7.07 -8.86 10.98
CA SER A 17 5.79 -9.41 11.44
C SER A 17 5.82 -10.91 11.61
N GLU A 18 5.29 -11.40 12.73
CA GLU A 18 5.19 -12.82 12.99
C GLU A 18 3.87 -13.42 12.54
N GLN A 19 2.86 -12.57 12.29
CA GLN A 19 1.56 -13.02 11.84
C GLN A 19 1.16 -12.34 10.55
N ASN A 20 0.55 -13.12 9.68
CA ASN A 20 -0.02 -12.60 8.44
C ASN A 20 -1.53 -12.77 8.50
N PHE A 21 -2.22 -11.94 7.74
CA PHE A 21 -3.67 -11.91 7.68
C PHE A 21 -4.09 -11.93 6.22
N ILE A 22 -5.36 -12.20 5.96
CA ILE A 22 -5.88 -12.14 4.60
C ILE A 22 -6.99 -11.10 4.54
N THR A 23 -7.08 -10.43 3.39
CA THR A 23 -8.12 -9.44 3.16
C THR A 23 -8.43 -9.39 1.67
N SER A 24 -9.63 -8.93 1.33
CA SER A 24 -9.99 -8.74 -0.08
C SER A 24 -9.39 -7.45 -0.59
N LEU A 25 -8.61 -7.53 -1.65
CA LEU A 25 -8.05 -6.35 -2.32
C LEU A 25 -8.24 -6.51 -3.82
N GLY A 26 -8.89 -5.53 -4.44
CA GLY A 26 -9.24 -5.64 -5.83
C GLY A 26 -10.29 -6.72 -6.04
N ILE A 27 -10.00 -7.68 -6.89
CA ILE A 27 -10.92 -8.76 -7.24
C ILE A 27 -10.54 -10.09 -6.57
N ASP A 28 -9.51 -10.08 -5.72
CA ASP A 28 -9.00 -11.32 -5.14
C ASP A 28 -8.64 -11.11 -3.68
N ILE A 29 -8.17 -12.17 -3.04
CA ILE A 29 -7.77 -12.16 -1.64
C ILE A 29 -6.25 -12.10 -1.60
N GLU A 30 -5.72 -11.21 -0.74
CA GLU A 30 -4.29 -11.02 -0.62
C GLU A 30 -3.84 -11.25 0.82
N VAL A 31 -2.58 -11.63 0.98
CA VAL A 31 -1.95 -11.79 2.29
C VAL A 31 -1.34 -10.45 2.69
N ILE A 32 -1.57 -10.04 3.93
CA ILE A 32 -1.04 -8.79 4.45
C ILE A 32 -0.37 -9.03 5.80
N THR A 33 0.57 -8.15 6.15
CA THR A 33 1.25 -8.21 7.44
C THR A 33 0.50 -7.41 8.50
N GLU A 34 0.99 -7.49 9.74
CA GLU A 34 0.40 -6.73 10.85
C GLU A 34 0.41 -5.23 10.59
N GLY A 35 1.51 -4.70 10.04
CA GLY A 35 1.61 -3.27 9.76
C GLY A 35 0.60 -2.81 8.72
N VAL A 36 0.39 -3.62 7.69
CA VAL A 36 -0.60 -3.29 6.67
C VAL A 36 -2.01 -3.41 7.24
N LYS A 37 -2.26 -4.44 8.07
CA LYS A 37 -3.55 -4.58 8.74
C LYS A 37 -3.85 -3.35 9.60
N TYR A 38 -2.84 -2.87 10.34
CA TYR A 38 -2.97 -1.68 11.16
C TYR A 38 -3.34 -0.46 10.30
N LEU A 39 -2.69 -0.29 9.15
CA LEU A 39 -3.04 0.79 8.22
C LEU A 39 -4.47 0.70 7.74
N ILE A 40 -4.91 -0.49 7.36
CA ILE A 40 -6.27 -0.69 6.86
C ILE A 40 -7.30 -0.35 7.95
N GLU A 41 -7.00 -0.70 9.18
CA GLU A 41 -7.93 -0.47 10.29
C GLU A 41 -7.97 0.98 10.76
N ASN A 42 -6.91 1.73 10.52
CA ASN A 42 -6.78 3.08 11.06
C ASN A 42 -6.81 4.20 10.00
N THR A 43 -6.89 3.85 8.72
CA THR A 43 -6.95 4.82 7.63
C THR A 43 -7.92 4.33 6.57
N ASP A 44 -8.15 5.16 5.55
CA ASP A 44 -8.99 4.79 4.41
C ASP A 44 -8.18 4.17 3.28
N ILE A 45 -6.98 3.67 3.58
CA ILE A 45 -6.07 3.20 2.54
C ILE A 45 -6.63 2.01 1.76
N LYS A 46 -7.57 1.26 2.35
CA LYS A 46 -8.13 0.11 1.65
C LYS A 46 -8.82 0.51 0.35
N GLN A 47 -9.42 1.70 0.30
CA GLN A 47 -10.03 2.21 -0.92
C GLN A 47 -9.00 2.30 -2.04
N ALA A 48 -7.82 2.85 -1.74
CA ALA A 48 -6.75 2.96 -2.71
C ALA A 48 -6.17 1.59 -3.06
N LEU A 49 -5.98 0.74 -2.06
CA LEU A 49 -5.43 -0.59 -2.28
C LEU A 49 -6.32 -1.44 -3.18
N ASN A 50 -7.65 -1.29 -3.06
CA ASN A 50 -8.55 -2.02 -3.94
C ASN A 50 -8.32 -1.67 -5.41
N VAL A 51 -8.14 -0.40 -5.73
CA VAL A 51 -7.88 0.03 -7.10
C VAL A 51 -6.49 -0.42 -7.55
N ILE A 52 -5.50 -0.26 -6.68
CA ILE A 52 -4.13 -0.66 -6.99
C ILE A 52 -4.05 -2.15 -7.29
N PHE A 53 -4.66 -2.98 -6.46
CA PHE A 53 -4.61 -4.42 -6.66
C PHE A 53 -5.46 -4.89 -7.83
N ALA A 54 -6.55 -4.21 -8.14
CA ALA A 54 -7.29 -4.49 -9.35
C ALA A 54 -6.40 -4.29 -10.58
N SER A 55 -5.58 -3.23 -10.57
CA SER A 55 -4.66 -2.95 -11.66
C SER A 55 -3.56 -4.02 -11.74
N ILE A 56 -2.98 -4.39 -10.60
CA ILE A 56 -1.93 -5.43 -10.56
C ILE A 56 -2.50 -6.77 -11.04
N GLN A 57 -3.68 -7.13 -10.56
CA GLN A 57 -4.29 -8.41 -10.87
C GLN A 57 -4.70 -8.52 -12.34
N ALA A 58 -4.95 -7.39 -12.98
CA ALA A 58 -5.29 -7.36 -14.41
C ALA A 58 -4.08 -7.30 -15.31
N ASN A 59 -2.87 -7.19 -14.76
CA ASN A 59 -1.66 -7.00 -15.54
C ASN A 59 -0.70 -8.18 -15.33
N PRO A 60 -0.61 -9.11 -16.30
CA PRO A 60 0.25 -10.29 -16.14
C PRO A 60 1.71 -9.94 -15.91
N THR A 61 2.20 -8.85 -16.52
CA THR A 61 3.59 -8.44 -16.31
C THR A 61 3.85 -8.09 -14.85
N MET A 62 2.92 -7.37 -14.22
CA MET A 62 3.08 -7.03 -12.81
C MET A 62 2.92 -8.25 -11.92
N GLN A 63 2.04 -9.17 -12.29
CA GLN A 63 1.86 -10.40 -11.51
C GLN A 63 3.11 -11.29 -11.52
N ASP A 64 3.86 -11.24 -12.61
CA ASP A 64 5.08 -12.04 -12.73
C ASP A 64 6.27 -11.46 -11.98
N GLU A 65 6.17 -10.20 -11.53
CA GLU A 65 7.22 -9.61 -10.72
C GLU A 65 7.18 -10.23 -9.32
N GLY A 66 8.33 -10.67 -8.84
CA GLY A 66 8.42 -11.19 -7.48
C GLY A 66 8.47 -10.10 -6.44
N PHE A 67 8.66 -8.86 -6.85
CA PHE A 67 8.83 -7.73 -5.96
C PHE A 67 8.27 -6.46 -6.62
N LEU A 68 7.31 -5.84 -5.96
CA LEU A 68 6.75 -4.57 -6.41
C LEU A 68 6.88 -3.54 -5.29
N VAL A 69 7.22 -2.32 -5.66
CA VAL A 69 7.19 -1.18 -4.74
C VAL A 69 5.97 -0.34 -5.11
N ILE A 70 5.07 -0.17 -4.16
CA ILE A 70 3.86 0.62 -4.35
C ILE A 70 4.03 1.91 -3.57
N ARG A 71 4.10 3.04 -4.28
CA ARG A 71 4.29 4.35 -3.65
C ARG A 71 3.02 5.15 -3.75
N LEU A 72 2.54 5.63 -2.61
CA LEU A 72 1.39 6.52 -2.54
C LEU A 72 1.90 7.89 -2.11
N ILE A 73 1.67 8.89 -2.95
CA ILE A 73 2.19 10.23 -2.75
C ILE A 73 1.03 11.18 -2.50
N GLN A 74 1.07 11.87 -1.36
CA GLN A 74 0.05 12.83 -0.97
C GLN A 74 0.20 14.09 -1.80
N GLU A 75 -0.87 14.49 -2.49
CA GLU A 75 -0.93 15.76 -3.22
C GLU A 75 -2.10 16.58 -2.67
N PRO A 76 -2.16 17.89 -2.95
CA PRO A 76 -3.20 18.72 -2.34
C PRO A 76 -4.63 18.25 -2.58
N LYS A 77 -4.94 17.72 -3.77
CA LYS A 77 -6.31 17.38 -4.13
C LYS A 77 -6.51 15.90 -4.45
N ARG A 78 -5.45 15.09 -4.35
CA ARG A 78 -5.51 13.68 -4.72
C ARG A 78 -4.31 12.96 -4.14
N ILE A 79 -4.27 11.65 -4.32
CA ILE A 79 -3.02 10.93 -4.13
C ILE A 79 -2.55 10.45 -5.50
N PHE A 80 -1.24 10.29 -5.65
CA PHE A 80 -0.66 9.75 -6.86
C PHE A 80 0.02 8.43 -6.54
N VAL A 81 -0.26 7.42 -7.36
CA VAL A 81 0.26 6.08 -7.14
C VAL A 81 1.31 5.77 -8.19
N LYS A 82 2.43 5.20 -7.76
CA LYS A 82 3.45 4.64 -8.64
C LYS A 82 3.70 3.20 -8.24
N ILE A 83 3.73 2.31 -9.23
CA ILE A 83 4.07 0.91 -8.99
C ILE A 83 5.37 0.64 -9.74
N GLU A 84 6.40 0.22 -9.00
CA GLU A 84 7.75 0.06 -9.53
C GLU A 84 8.22 -1.37 -9.30
N ASP A 85 9.24 -1.76 -10.05
CA ASP A 85 9.77 -3.13 -9.99
C ASP A 85 10.92 -3.29 -9.01
N GLY A 86 11.22 -2.25 -8.24
CA GLY A 86 12.35 -2.29 -7.31
C GLY A 86 13.68 -1.90 -7.92
N ASN A 87 13.73 -1.72 -9.23
CA ASN A 87 14.95 -1.28 -9.95
C ASN A 87 14.72 0.07 -10.60
N ASP A 88 13.86 0.88 -10.00
CA ASP A 88 13.52 2.23 -10.45
C ASP A 88 12.76 2.28 -11.77
N ASN A 89 12.26 1.14 -12.24
CA ASN A 89 11.40 1.13 -13.43
C ASN A 89 9.96 1.26 -12.99
N ILE A 90 9.27 2.26 -13.52
CA ILE A 90 7.86 2.47 -13.22
C ILE A 90 7.03 1.58 -14.15
N LEU A 91 6.27 0.67 -13.56
CA LEU A 91 5.43 -0.26 -14.32
C LEU A 91 4.05 0.31 -14.58
N ASP A 92 3.54 1.14 -13.66
CA ASP A 92 2.26 1.81 -13.82
C ASP A 92 2.21 3.01 -12.88
N SER A 93 1.41 4.01 -13.23
CA SER A 93 1.21 5.16 -12.36
C SER A 93 -0.14 5.79 -12.70
N PHE A 94 -0.84 6.30 -11.68
CA PHE A 94 -2.16 6.89 -11.87
C PHE A 94 -2.57 7.68 -10.62
N PRO A 95 -3.47 8.65 -10.79
CA PRO A 95 -4.02 9.36 -9.64
C PRO A 95 -5.22 8.61 -9.06
N LEU A 96 -5.48 8.85 -7.79
CA LEU A 96 -6.67 8.36 -7.11
C LEU A 96 -7.26 9.48 -6.28
N ASP A 97 -8.51 9.31 -5.89
CA ASP A 97 -9.18 10.26 -5.01
C ASP A 97 -8.40 10.43 -3.72
N LYS A 98 -8.46 11.63 -3.20
CA LYS A 98 -7.71 11.96 -1.99
C LYS A 98 -8.17 11.15 -0.80
N ILE A 99 -7.20 10.60 -0.10
CA ILE A 99 -7.40 9.99 1.22
C ILE A 99 -6.29 10.51 2.13
N GLU A 100 -6.50 10.41 3.43
CA GLU A 100 -5.46 10.80 4.38
C GLU A 100 -4.44 9.68 4.47
N LEU A 101 -3.17 10.02 4.17
CA LEU A 101 -2.07 9.10 4.36
C LEU A 101 -1.35 9.45 5.67
N PRO A 102 -0.72 8.48 6.33
CA PRO A 102 -0.02 8.75 7.59
C PRO A 102 1.23 9.62 7.41
N LYS A 103 1.67 9.82 6.17
CA LYS A 103 2.78 10.69 5.85
C LYS A 103 2.69 11.08 4.39
N GLU A 104 3.53 12.03 3.96
CA GLU A 104 3.46 12.56 2.60
C GLU A 104 3.70 11.51 1.53
N GLN A 105 4.58 10.56 1.80
CA GLN A 105 4.81 9.45 0.89
C GLN A 105 4.81 8.16 1.69
N LEU A 106 3.93 7.26 1.30
CA LEU A 106 3.83 5.95 1.95
C LEU A 106 4.25 4.89 0.94
N ASP A 107 5.26 4.12 1.30
CA ASP A 107 5.73 3.02 0.47
C ASP A 107 5.24 1.71 1.06
N LEU A 108 4.76 0.83 0.19
CA LEU A 108 4.40 -0.54 0.55
C LEU A 108 5.13 -1.46 -0.41
N TRP A 109 5.53 -2.62 0.08
CA TRP A 109 6.18 -3.64 -0.75
C TRP A 109 5.25 -4.82 -0.91
N TYR A 110 5.20 -5.34 -2.10
CA TYR A 110 4.43 -6.54 -2.42
C TYR A 110 5.42 -7.60 -2.87
N VAL A 111 5.72 -8.54 -1.98
CA VAL A 111 6.80 -9.50 -2.15
C VAL A 111 6.23 -10.90 -1.97
N ASN A 112 6.40 -11.75 -2.97
CA ASN A 112 5.93 -13.13 -2.91
C ASN A 112 4.47 -13.21 -2.47
N ASN A 113 3.64 -12.37 -3.09
CA ASN A 113 2.19 -12.32 -2.86
C ASN A 113 1.80 -11.87 -1.44
N THR A 114 2.70 -11.16 -0.76
CA THR A 114 2.42 -10.60 0.57
C THR A 114 2.65 -9.09 0.54
N LEU A 115 1.66 -8.32 0.96
CA LEU A 115 1.78 -6.87 1.08
C LEU A 115 2.29 -6.54 2.47
N LEU A 116 3.35 -5.75 2.54
CA LEU A 116 4.02 -5.44 3.80
C LEU A 116 4.59 -4.02 3.80
N LEU A 117 4.90 -3.53 5.00
CA LEU A 117 5.68 -2.31 5.13
C LEU A 117 7.15 -2.64 4.89
N PRO A 118 7.93 -1.71 4.31
CA PRO A 118 9.37 -1.96 4.14
C PRO A 118 10.08 -2.34 5.44
N SER A 119 9.63 -1.77 6.58
CA SER A 119 10.22 -2.09 7.88
C SER A 119 9.95 -3.53 8.33
N GLU A 120 9.01 -4.20 7.72
CA GLU A 120 8.66 -5.58 8.07
C GLU A 120 9.40 -6.61 7.21
N TYR A 121 10.11 -6.13 6.23
CA TYR A 121 10.85 -7.01 5.36
C TYR A 121 12.15 -7.46 6.04
#